data_504a11e93dbeb787d6514697eb32ef27
#
_entry.id   504a11e93dbeb787d6514697eb32ef27
#
_cell.length_a   1.000
_cell.length_b   1.000
_cell.length_c   1.000
_cell.angle_alpha   90.00
_cell.angle_beta   90.00
_cell.angle_gamma   90.00
#
_symmetry.space_group_name_H-M   'P 1'
#
loop_
_entity.id
_entity.type
_entity.pdbx_description
1 polymer ?
#
loop_
_entity_poly.entity_id
_entity_poly.type
_entity_poly.pdbx_seq_one_letter_code
_entity_poly.pdbx_strand_id
1 'polypeptide(L)'
;MKASNLWYGLLCMLAVSVSLSSCSDDNGNNDDDRDDTGSKVQLPQVRAFFLNEGSYNGNNAGISFYAPNGDADFISDIYSYQNDAKLGDTGQCMIEYEGEIYVAVYGSNYLAKLNSAGVEQQRLSFVTDPELSAGIRYLAAEDGYIYASFWGGVVAKINAQTLKVESKLTGLGDNLEGVAICKDMLYVANSCTAEYVYHNEVKVIDLNTFTLKETLTVDLNPNTLIEEEDKIFLISWGNYVDVGYSLQMIDPNNNNQVTPLGEVTKMGAGNDMLYLTYSSYTNPETKFFSYNIRTRQMDQTSFLKDIPEELKTSTIYMIAVDDEYNGDIYISTTDYKTNGTIYRFKKDGTFVEKFDAGGISPNSAVFFN
;
A
#
# COMPACT_ATOMS: atom_id res chain seq x y z
N MET A 1 -49.81 26.94 -58.98
CA MET A 1 -50.89 26.01 -59.30
C MET A 1 -50.77 24.80 -58.39
N LYS A 2 -51.84 24.55 -57.66
CA LYS A 2 -52.37 23.30 -57.10
C LYS A 2 -51.39 22.42 -56.28
N ALA A 3 -51.53 22.33 -54.93
CA ALA A 3 -52.55 21.62 -54.15
C ALA A 3 -52.51 20.10 -54.46
N SER A 4 -52.48 19.16 -53.53
CA SER A 4 -53.22 18.95 -52.32
C SER A 4 -52.87 17.60 -51.66
N ASN A 5 -53.01 17.56 -50.36
CA ASN A 5 -53.74 16.58 -49.51
C ASN A 5 -53.05 15.24 -49.19
N LEU A 6 -52.72 15.02 -47.91
CA LEU A 6 -53.53 14.54 -46.76
C LEU A 6 -53.95 13.04 -46.88
N TRP A 7 -53.55 12.19 -45.96
CA TRP A 7 -54.47 11.47 -45.06
C TRP A 7 -53.72 10.52 -44.06
N TYR A 8 -54.01 10.70 -42.82
CA TYR A 8 -54.15 9.94 -41.58
C TYR A 8 -53.85 8.43 -41.56
N GLY A 9 -53.19 8.01 -40.50
CA GLY A 9 -53.18 6.66 -39.97
C GLY A 9 -52.80 6.65 -38.49
N LEU A 10 -53.77 6.90 -37.62
CA LEU A 10 -53.71 6.81 -36.17
C LEU A 10 -53.72 5.34 -35.78
N LEU A 11 -52.69 4.85 -35.05
CA LEU A 11 -52.82 3.59 -34.34
C LEU A 11 -52.28 3.79 -32.91
N CYS A 12 -53.19 3.86 -31.96
CA CYS A 12 -52.94 3.77 -30.53
C CYS A 12 -52.44 2.39 -30.17
N MET A 13 -51.30 2.27 -29.52
CA MET A 13 -50.98 1.14 -28.66
C MET A 13 -50.71 1.63 -27.25
N LEU A 14 -51.55 1.18 -26.33
CA LEU A 14 -51.38 1.32 -24.88
C LEU A 14 -50.08 0.67 -24.47
N ALA A 15 -49.18 1.45 -23.92
CA ALA A 15 -48.12 0.94 -23.10
C ALA A 15 -48.54 1.07 -21.63
N VAL A 16 -48.72 -0.06 -20.98
CA VAL A 16 -48.96 -0.17 -19.54
C VAL A 16 -47.68 0.23 -18.84
N SER A 17 -47.65 1.40 -18.26
CA SER A 17 -46.59 1.84 -17.34
C SER A 17 -46.80 1.15 -16.00
N VAL A 18 -45.97 0.16 -15.70
CA VAL A 18 -45.79 -0.32 -14.34
C VAL A 18 -44.82 0.67 -13.66
N SER A 19 -45.37 1.59 -12.90
CA SER A 19 -44.62 2.43 -11.99
C SER A 19 -44.20 1.60 -10.79
N LEU A 20 -42.93 1.19 -10.76
CA LEU A 20 -42.28 0.84 -9.53
C LEU A 20 -41.81 2.14 -8.91
N SER A 21 -42.58 2.66 -7.98
CA SER A 21 -42.17 3.71 -7.07
C SER A 21 -41.18 3.09 -6.06
N SER A 22 -39.92 3.25 -6.31
CA SER A 22 -38.90 3.17 -5.27
C SER A 22 -38.71 4.60 -4.76
N CYS A 23 -39.31 4.92 -3.63
CA CYS A 23 -38.93 6.06 -2.82
C CYS A 23 -37.61 5.69 -2.16
N SER A 24 -36.57 6.39 -2.51
CA SER A 24 -35.49 6.73 -1.59
C SER A 24 -35.15 8.18 -1.82
N ASP A 25 -35.75 9.02 -0.98
CA ASP A 25 -35.17 10.34 -0.70
C ASP A 25 -33.87 10.08 0.04
N ASP A 26 -32.76 10.32 -0.61
CA ASP A 26 -31.53 10.67 0.07
C ASP A 26 -30.82 11.77 -0.74
N ASN A 27 -31.02 13.01 -0.27
CA ASN A 27 -30.21 14.15 -0.64
C ASN A 27 -28.92 14.09 0.17
N GLY A 28 -27.91 13.49 -0.38
CA GLY A 28 -26.55 13.55 0.11
C GLY A 28 -25.63 13.45 -1.10
N ASN A 29 -25.13 14.60 -1.57
CA ASN A 29 -23.94 14.63 -2.39
C ASN A 29 -22.76 14.15 -1.53
N ASN A 30 -22.54 12.86 -1.49
CA ASN A 30 -21.25 12.26 -1.24
C ASN A 30 -20.96 11.48 -2.53
N ASP A 31 -19.99 11.93 -3.31
CA ASP A 31 -19.36 11.12 -4.32
C ASP A 31 -18.65 9.98 -3.56
N ASP A 32 -19.37 8.89 -3.39
CA ASP A 32 -18.86 7.65 -2.81
C ASP A 32 -18.20 6.87 -3.93
N ASP A 33 -16.91 7.07 -4.13
CA ASP A 33 -16.11 6.44 -5.19
C ASP A 33 -15.91 4.93 -4.97
N ARG A 34 -16.54 4.35 -3.94
CA ARG A 34 -16.40 2.93 -3.61
C ARG A 34 -17.26 2.05 -4.51
N ASP A 35 -16.64 1.01 -5.05
CA ASP A 35 -17.29 -0.05 -5.80
C ASP A 35 -17.36 -1.34 -4.98
N ASP A 36 -18.52 -1.62 -4.38
CA ASP A 36 -18.78 -2.86 -3.66
C ASP A 36 -19.50 -3.91 -4.54
N THR A 37 -19.47 -3.76 -5.87
CA THR A 37 -20.11 -4.68 -6.80
C THR A 37 -19.57 -6.10 -6.65
N GLY A 38 -20.47 -7.06 -6.51
CA GLY A 38 -20.11 -8.48 -6.36
C GLY A 38 -19.72 -8.89 -4.94
N SER A 39 -19.77 -7.97 -3.96
CA SER A 39 -19.51 -8.32 -2.57
C SER A 39 -20.51 -9.34 -2.05
N LYS A 40 -20.02 -10.36 -1.34
CA LYS A 40 -20.81 -11.38 -0.66
C LYS A 40 -21.27 -10.97 0.74
N VAL A 41 -20.75 -9.84 1.24
CA VAL A 41 -21.08 -9.27 2.55
C VAL A 41 -21.37 -7.78 2.41
N GLN A 42 -22.20 -7.26 3.32
CA GLN A 42 -22.37 -5.83 3.45
C GLN A 42 -21.20 -5.27 4.26
N LEU A 43 -20.48 -4.31 3.69
CA LEU A 43 -19.34 -3.66 4.32
C LEU A 43 -19.73 -2.24 4.75
N PRO A 44 -19.27 -1.78 5.92
CA PRO A 44 -19.47 -0.41 6.35
C PRO A 44 -18.65 0.56 5.48
N GLN A 45 -19.01 1.83 5.55
CA GLN A 45 -18.33 2.89 4.83
C GLN A 45 -16.88 3.01 5.28
N VAL A 46 -16.65 3.21 6.57
CA VAL A 46 -15.31 3.28 7.16
C VAL A 46 -14.77 1.88 7.41
N ARG A 47 -13.71 1.52 6.72
CA ARG A 47 -13.13 0.18 6.77
C ARG A 47 -11.65 0.15 6.48
N ALA A 48 -10.98 -0.86 7.00
CA ALA A 48 -9.57 -1.11 6.76
C ALA A 48 -9.35 -2.53 6.24
N PHE A 49 -8.38 -2.68 5.35
CA PHE A 49 -7.88 -3.97 4.89
C PHE A 49 -6.40 -4.09 5.26
N PHE A 50 -6.00 -5.26 5.74
CA PHE A 50 -4.61 -5.55 6.09
C PHE A 50 -4.11 -6.72 5.25
N LEU A 51 -3.00 -6.50 4.53
CA LEU A 51 -2.34 -7.56 3.78
C LEU A 51 -1.46 -8.37 4.74
N ASN A 52 -1.74 -9.64 4.83
CA ASN A 52 -0.92 -10.63 5.53
C ASN A 52 0.02 -11.29 4.51
N GLU A 53 1.33 -11.13 4.69
CA GLU A 53 2.34 -11.62 3.75
C GLU A 53 2.26 -13.14 3.58
N GLY A 54 1.98 -13.85 4.68
CA GLY A 54 2.08 -15.31 4.72
C GLY A 54 3.53 -15.78 4.87
N SER A 55 3.76 -17.05 4.59
CA SER A 55 5.08 -17.66 4.61
C SER A 55 5.55 -17.94 3.20
N TYR A 56 6.80 -17.65 2.90
CA TYR A 56 7.41 -17.95 1.60
C TYR A 56 7.27 -19.46 1.27
N ASN A 57 6.78 -19.77 0.07
CA ASN A 57 6.33 -21.10 -0.37
C ASN A 57 5.14 -21.67 0.43
N GLY A 58 4.47 -20.86 1.26
CA GLY A 58 3.33 -21.30 2.08
C GLY A 58 2.00 -21.24 1.34
N ASN A 59 1.89 -20.44 0.28
CA ASN A 59 0.64 -20.18 -0.45
C ASN A 59 -0.52 -19.81 0.51
N ASN A 60 -0.21 -18.96 1.49
CA ASN A 60 -1.08 -18.55 2.59
C ASN A 60 -1.06 -17.04 2.86
N ALA A 61 -0.70 -16.25 1.86
CA ALA A 61 -1.00 -14.81 1.89
C ALA A 61 -2.51 -14.60 1.89
N GLY A 62 -2.98 -13.55 2.57
CA GLY A 62 -4.40 -13.23 2.68
C GLY A 62 -4.62 -11.74 2.97
N ILE A 63 -5.86 -11.31 2.89
CA ILE A 63 -6.26 -9.95 3.24
C ILE A 63 -7.34 -10.06 4.31
N SER A 64 -7.14 -9.41 5.46
CA SER A 64 -8.15 -9.31 6.51
C SER A 64 -8.91 -7.98 6.40
N PHE A 65 -10.16 -7.99 6.83
CA PHE A 65 -11.06 -6.84 6.88
C PHE A 65 -11.34 -6.48 8.34
N TYR A 66 -11.35 -5.18 8.62
CA TYR A 66 -11.65 -4.63 9.93
C TYR A 66 -12.53 -3.38 9.83
N ALA A 67 -13.55 -3.30 10.69
CA ALA A 67 -14.45 -2.16 10.82
C ALA A 67 -14.10 -1.35 12.08
N PRO A 68 -13.42 -0.19 11.95
CA PRO A 68 -12.93 0.57 13.11
C PRO A 68 -14.04 1.15 13.99
N ASN A 69 -15.26 1.27 13.48
CA ASN A 69 -16.43 1.76 14.24
C ASN A 69 -17.21 0.64 14.92
N GLY A 70 -16.82 -0.64 14.74
CA GLY A 70 -17.50 -1.79 15.33
C GLY A 70 -18.87 -2.08 14.72
N ASP A 71 -19.10 -1.63 13.49
CA ASP A 71 -20.36 -1.77 12.75
C ASP A 71 -20.38 -2.98 11.80
N ALA A 72 -19.30 -3.76 11.79
CA ALA A 72 -19.23 -5.08 11.17
C ALA A 72 -18.23 -5.98 11.88
N ASP A 73 -18.40 -7.30 11.75
CA ASP A 73 -17.49 -8.29 12.30
C ASP A 73 -16.16 -8.33 11.52
N PHE A 74 -15.07 -8.62 12.23
CA PHE A 74 -13.76 -8.86 11.61
C PHE A 74 -13.79 -10.10 10.72
N ILE A 75 -13.19 -10.01 9.52
CA ILE A 75 -13.05 -11.13 8.60
C ILE A 75 -11.56 -11.41 8.39
N SER A 76 -11.12 -12.58 8.84
CA SER A 76 -9.70 -12.95 8.85
C SER A 76 -9.07 -13.11 7.46
N ASP A 77 -9.86 -13.49 6.45
CA ASP A 77 -9.44 -13.56 5.05
C ASP A 77 -10.59 -13.20 4.13
N ILE A 78 -10.82 -11.91 3.99
CA ILE A 78 -11.89 -11.39 3.12
C ILE A 78 -11.61 -11.68 1.65
N TYR A 79 -10.32 -11.72 1.23
CA TYR A 79 -10.02 -12.04 -0.14
C TYR A 79 -10.53 -13.45 -0.51
N SER A 80 -10.16 -14.46 0.28
CA SER A 80 -10.64 -15.82 0.03
C SER A 80 -12.15 -15.93 0.14
N TYR A 81 -12.77 -15.20 1.07
CA TYR A 81 -14.23 -15.18 1.23
C TYR A 81 -14.95 -14.61 0.00
N GLN A 82 -14.47 -13.47 -0.52
CA GLN A 82 -15.08 -12.79 -1.67
C GLN A 82 -14.87 -13.56 -2.99
N ASN A 83 -13.70 -14.17 -3.17
CA ASN A 83 -13.26 -14.66 -4.47
C ASN A 83 -13.28 -16.20 -4.61
N ASP A 84 -13.63 -16.95 -3.56
CA ASP A 84 -13.58 -18.43 -3.52
C ASP A 84 -12.19 -18.97 -3.94
N ALA A 85 -11.12 -18.21 -3.67
CA ALA A 85 -9.77 -18.50 -4.10
C ALA A 85 -8.77 -18.00 -3.06
N LYS A 86 -7.58 -18.59 -3.03
CA LYS A 86 -6.46 -18.07 -2.24
C LYS A 86 -5.79 -16.89 -2.93
N LEU A 87 -5.33 -15.91 -2.15
CA LEU A 87 -4.53 -14.80 -2.66
C LEU A 87 -3.19 -15.29 -3.25
N GLY A 88 -2.57 -16.32 -2.66
CA GLY A 88 -1.35 -16.91 -3.21
C GLY A 88 -0.19 -16.95 -2.24
N ASP A 89 1.02 -16.88 -2.79
CA ASP A 89 2.26 -16.96 -2.03
C ASP A 89 2.92 -15.58 -1.91
N THR A 90 3.18 -15.16 -0.69
CA THR A 90 3.89 -13.93 -0.33
C THR A 90 3.22 -12.65 -0.85
N GLY A 91 2.22 -12.16 -0.12
CA GLY A 91 1.62 -10.84 -0.35
C GLY A 91 2.63 -9.75 0.04
N GLN A 92 3.21 -9.07 -0.95
CA GLN A 92 4.36 -8.19 -0.74
C GLN A 92 3.99 -6.74 -0.42
N CYS A 93 3.03 -6.20 -1.15
CA CYS A 93 2.65 -4.79 -1.06
C CYS A 93 1.18 -4.64 -1.47
N MET A 94 0.46 -3.77 -0.79
CA MET A 94 -0.92 -3.41 -1.10
C MET A 94 -1.06 -1.90 -1.01
N ILE A 95 -1.66 -1.30 -2.04
CA ILE A 95 -1.96 0.13 -2.09
C ILE A 95 -3.42 0.33 -2.49
N GLU A 96 -3.99 1.45 -2.09
CA GLU A 96 -5.23 2.00 -2.65
C GLU A 96 -4.87 3.02 -3.73
N TYR A 97 -5.63 3.04 -4.81
CA TYR A 97 -5.54 4.07 -5.83
C TYR A 97 -6.88 4.20 -6.58
N GLU A 98 -7.45 5.40 -6.59
CA GLU A 98 -8.73 5.73 -7.24
C GLU A 98 -9.89 4.79 -6.83
N GLY A 99 -10.01 4.49 -5.53
CA GLY A 99 -11.06 3.64 -4.98
C GLY A 99 -10.85 2.13 -5.16
N GLU A 100 -9.74 1.72 -5.76
CA GLU A 100 -9.41 0.33 -6.05
C GLU A 100 -8.17 -0.12 -5.23
N ILE A 101 -8.12 -1.40 -4.91
CA ILE A 101 -6.99 -2.00 -4.20
C ILE A 101 -6.08 -2.72 -5.19
N TYR A 102 -4.78 -2.44 -5.14
CA TYR A 102 -3.78 -3.14 -5.93
C TYR A 102 -2.84 -3.93 -5.03
N VAL A 103 -2.66 -5.22 -5.34
CA VAL A 103 -1.88 -6.16 -4.51
C VAL A 103 -0.78 -6.81 -5.33
N ALA A 104 0.48 -6.57 -4.94
CA ALA A 104 1.63 -7.28 -5.46
C ALA A 104 1.81 -8.60 -4.68
N VAL A 105 1.75 -9.73 -5.37
CA VAL A 105 1.92 -11.06 -4.80
C VAL A 105 3.22 -11.66 -5.32
N TYR A 106 4.30 -11.50 -4.53
CA TYR A 106 5.68 -11.76 -4.94
C TYR A 106 5.94 -13.22 -5.31
N GLY A 107 5.64 -14.16 -4.40
CA GLY A 107 5.94 -15.58 -4.63
C GLY A 107 5.12 -16.20 -5.75
N SER A 108 3.89 -15.73 -5.96
CA SER A 108 3.04 -16.10 -7.10
C SER A 108 3.28 -15.24 -8.34
N ASN A 109 4.03 -14.16 -8.23
CA ASN A 109 4.47 -13.22 -9.25
C ASN A 109 3.34 -12.68 -10.13
N TYR A 110 2.40 -11.95 -9.51
CA TYR A 110 1.32 -11.27 -10.19
C TYR A 110 0.89 -9.99 -9.46
N LEU A 111 0.21 -9.11 -10.17
CA LEU A 111 -0.53 -7.97 -9.65
C LEU A 111 -2.03 -8.26 -9.71
N ALA A 112 -2.74 -8.16 -8.58
CA ALA A 112 -4.19 -8.19 -8.54
C ALA A 112 -4.75 -6.77 -8.44
N LYS A 113 -5.89 -6.54 -9.08
CA LYS A 113 -6.76 -5.37 -8.92
C LYS A 113 -8.06 -5.84 -8.27
N LEU A 114 -8.40 -5.27 -7.12
CA LEU A 114 -9.62 -5.56 -6.38
C LEU A 114 -10.43 -4.27 -6.28
N ASN A 115 -11.74 -4.38 -6.21
CA ASN A 115 -12.56 -3.24 -5.84
C ASN A 115 -12.51 -2.97 -4.33
N SER A 116 -13.20 -1.92 -3.87
CA SER A 116 -13.24 -1.49 -2.47
C SER A 116 -13.86 -2.51 -1.50
N ALA A 117 -14.46 -3.60 -2.00
CA ALA A 117 -14.94 -4.73 -1.19
C ALA A 117 -13.96 -5.93 -1.14
N GLY A 118 -12.79 -5.84 -1.77
CA GLY A 118 -11.84 -6.94 -1.87
C GLY A 118 -12.22 -8.00 -2.92
N VAL A 119 -13.16 -7.68 -3.85
CA VAL A 119 -13.52 -8.56 -4.97
C VAL A 119 -12.55 -8.35 -6.11
N GLU A 120 -11.88 -9.42 -6.54
CA GLU A 120 -10.90 -9.36 -7.63
C GLU A 120 -11.57 -9.04 -8.97
N GLN A 121 -11.16 -7.95 -9.57
CA GLN A 121 -11.64 -7.49 -10.88
C GLN A 121 -10.74 -7.99 -12.02
N GLN A 122 -9.43 -7.95 -11.77
CA GLN A 122 -8.44 -8.33 -12.77
C GLN A 122 -7.17 -8.86 -12.10
N ARG A 123 -6.40 -9.64 -12.87
CA ARG A 123 -5.08 -10.14 -12.47
C ARG A 123 -4.12 -10.10 -13.65
N LEU A 124 -2.90 -9.62 -13.41
CA LEU A 124 -1.81 -9.59 -14.38
C LEU A 124 -0.65 -10.45 -13.87
N SER A 125 -0.40 -11.59 -14.52
CA SER A 125 0.70 -12.50 -14.18
C SER A 125 1.99 -12.13 -14.92
N PHE A 126 3.11 -12.20 -14.22
CA PHE A 126 4.45 -11.93 -14.76
C PHE A 126 5.32 -13.18 -14.88
N VAL A 127 4.81 -14.36 -14.53
CA VAL A 127 5.57 -15.64 -14.48
C VAL A 127 6.24 -15.98 -15.80
N THR A 128 5.62 -15.66 -16.92
CA THR A 128 6.14 -15.96 -18.27
C THR A 128 6.80 -14.78 -18.95
N ASP A 129 6.81 -13.61 -18.33
CA ASP A 129 7.48 -12.43 -18.88
C ASP A 129 8.99 -12.52 -18.60
N PRO A 130 9.86 -12.50 -19.61
CA PRO A 130 11.29 -12.74 -19.41
C PRO A 130 12.02 -11.66 -18.62
N GLU A 131 11.45 -10.45 -18.55
CA GLU A 131 12.04 -9.32 -17.81
C GLU A 131 11.43 -9.14 -16.41
N LEU A 132 10.17 -9.61 -16.19
CA LEU A 132 9.42 -9.42 -14.95
C LEU A 132 9.29 -10.70 -14.12
N SER A 133 9.84 -11.82 -14.60
CA SER A 133 9.70 -13.12 -13.93
C SER A 133 10.49 -13.26 -12.62
N ALA A 134 11.39 -12.33 -12.32
CA ALA A 134 12.18 -12.35 -11.09
C ALA A 134 11.37 -12.01 -9.82
N GLY A 135 10.19 -11.45 -9.96
CA GLY A 135 9.23 -11.19 -8.87
C GLY A 135 8.92 -9.73 -8.66
N ILE A 136 7.61 -9.43 -8.61
CA ILE A 136 7.06 -8.11 -8.30
C ILE A 136 7.32 -7.76 -6.83
N ARG A 137 7.67 -6.49 -6.55
CA ARG A 137 7.98 -6.05 -5.19
C ARG A 137 7.00 -4.96 -4.71
N TYR A 138 7.29 -3.72 -4.91
CA TYR A 138 6.53 -2.60 -4.37
C TYR A 138 5.81 -1.82 -5.46
N LEU A 139 4.76 -1.11 -5.05
CA LEU A 139 3.86 -0.37 -5.91
C LEU A 139 3.83 1.10 -5.50
N ALA A 140 3.74 1.96 -6.49
CA ALA A 140 3.31 3.35 -6.34
C ALA A 140 2.35 3.69 -7.49
N ALA A 141 1.48 4.68 -7.32
CA ALA A 141 0.47 5.02 -8.33
C ALA A 141 0.40 6.52 -8.54
N GLU A 142 0.26 6.94 -9.80
CA GLU A 142 0.05 8.34 -10.20
C GLU A 142 -0.47 8.39 -11.64
N ASP A 143 -1.31 9.37 -11.96
CA ASP A 143 -1.80 9.69 -13.32
C ASP A 143 -2.38 8.50 -14.11
N GLY A 144 -3.15 7.63 -13.43
CA GLY A 144 -3.79 6.47 -14.05
C GLY A 144 -2.85 5.27 -14.27
N TYR A 145 -1.67 5.27 -13.64
CA TYR A 145 -0.69 4.20 -13.75
C TYR A 145 -0.26 3.66 -12.39
N ILE A 146 0.00 2.35 -12.39
CA ILE A 146 0.72 1.66 -11.32
C ILE A 146 2.17 1.48 -11.77
N TYR A 147 3.11 1.93 -10.95
CA TYR A 147 4.54 1.73 -11.13
C TYR A 147 4.99 0.63 -10.17
N ALA A 148 5.50 -0.45 -10.72
CA ALA A 148 5.91 -1.62 -9.94
C ALA A 148 7.41 -1.87 -10.07
N SER A 149 8.11 -2.04 -8.94
CA SER A 149 9.48 -2.52 -8.92
C SER A 149 9.53 -4.05 -8.99
N PHE A 150 10.58 -4.56 -9.60
CA PHE A 150 10.84 -5.99 -9.72
C PHE A 150 12.28 -6.32 -9.34
N TRP A 151 12.47 -7.48 -8.73
CA TRP A 151 13.78 -8.10 -8.75
C TRP A 151 14.17 -8.39 -10.20
N GLY A 152 15.47 -8.31 -10.51
CA GLY A 152 15.93 -8.32 -11.90
C GLY A 152 16.12 -6.91 -12.48
N GLY A 153 15.96 -5.85 -11.67
CA GLY A 153 16.34 -4.49 -12.03
C GLY A 153 15.39 -3.79 -13.00
N VAL A 154 14.11 -4.10 -12.93
CA VAL A 154 13.08 -3.55 -13.82
C VAL A 154 12.03 -2.76 -13.03
N VAL A 155 11.61 -1.63 -13.58
CA VAL A 155 10.38 -0.94 -13.21
C VAL A 155 9.39 -1.07 -14.36
N ALA A 156 8.16 -1.51 -14.06
CA ALA A 156 7.08 -1.56 -15.04
C ALA A 156 6.09 -0.41 -14.82
N LYS A 157 5.68 0.25 -15.92
CA LYS A 157 4.54 1.17 -15.97
C LYS A 157 3.33 0.40 -16.47
N ILE A 158 2.32 0.28 -15.61
CA ILE A 158 1.13 -0.54 -15.82
C ILE A 158 -0.10 0.36 -15.79
N ASN A 159 -0.93 0.31 -16.80
CA ASN A 159 -2.17 1.07 -16.83
C ASN A 159 -3.12 0.57 -15.73
N ALA A 160 -3.54 1.44 -14.82
CA ALA A 160 -4.32 1.09 -13.64
C ALA A 160 -5.71 0.51 -14.00
N GLN A 161 -6.35 1.04 -15.04
CA GLN A 161 -7.68 0.59 -15.45
C GLN A 161 -7.65 -0.77 -16.15
N THR A 162 -6.68 -1.00 -17.05
CA THR A 162 -6.67 -2.19 -17.94
C THR A 162 -5.70 -3.28 -17.49
N LEU A 163 -4.90 -3.03 -16.45
CA LEU A 163 -3.79 -3.89 -16.00
C LEU A 163 -2.87 -4.36 -17.13
N LYS A 164 -2.57 -3.49 -18.10
CA LYS A 164 -1.61 -3.79 -19.17
C LYS A 164 -0.29 -3.10 -18.91
N VAL A 165 0.82 -3.83 -19.04
CA VAL A 165 2.15 -3.24 -19.05
C VAL A 165 2.29 -2.39 -20.32
N GLU A 166 2.47 -1.08 -20.16
CA GLU A 166 2.68 -0.15 -21.26
C GLU A 166 4.15 0.10 -21.55
N SER A 167 4.97 0.11 -20.49
CA SER A 167 6.41 0.31 -20.62
C SER A 167 7.19 -0.41 -19.54
N LYS A 168 8.44 -0.73 -19.84
CA LYS A 168 9.40 -1.31 -18.89
C LYS A 168 10.70 -0.50 -18.98
N LEU A 169 11.25 -0.16 -17.83
CA LEU A 169 12.57 0.45 -17.73
C LEU A 169 13.50 -0.56 -17.07
N THR A 170 14.47 -1.05 -17.83
CA THR A 170 15.42 -2.10 -17.47
C THR A 170 16.80 -1.54 -17.13
N GLY A 171 17.67 -2.36 -16.55
CA GLY A 171 19.07 -1.99 -16.27
C GLY A 171 19.23 -1.02 -15.10
N LEU A 172 18.27 -1.04 -14.16
CA LEU A 172 18.30 -0.15 -12.99
C LEU A 172 19.10 -0.74 -11.81
N GLY A 173 19.60 -1.94 -11.92
CA GLY A 173 20.28 -2.72 -10.89
C GLY A 173 19.78 -4.15 -10.89
N ASP A 174 19.77 -4.82 -9.72
CA ASP A 174 19.29 -6.19 -9.62
C ASP A 174 18.02 -6.30 -8.76
N ASN A 175 18.15 -6.22 -7.43
CA ASN A 175 17.03 -6.35 -6.52
C ASN A 175 16.47 -4.97 -6.17
N LEU A 176 15.49 -4.52 -6.97
CA LEU A 176 14.75 -3.30 -6.65
C LEU A 176 13.73 -3.59 -5.58
N GLU A 177 13.59 -2.66 -4.63
CA GLU A 177 12.69 -2.74 -3.49
C GLU A 177 11.70 -1.56 -3.50
N GLY A 178 11.53 -0.86 -2.38
CA GLY A 178 10.56 0.21 -2.20
C GLY A 178 10.55 1.25 -3.31
N VAL A 179 9.37 1.75 -3.60
CA VAL A 179 9.14 2.83 -4.54
C VAL A 179 8.28 3.91 -3.90
N ALA A 180 8.52 5.16 -4.26
CA ALA A 180 7.67 6.29 -3.87
C ALA A 180 7.69 7.35 -4.97
N ILE A 181 6.59 8.07 -5.15
CA ILE A 181 6.45 9.12 -6.15
C ILE A 181 6.41 10.47 -5.45
N CYS A 182 7.15 11.43 -5.96
CA CYS A 182 7.06 12.82 -5.55
C CYS A 182 7.37 13.71 -6.76
N LYS A 183 6.46 14.62 -7.10
CA LYS A 183 6.65 15.63 -8.17
C LYS A 183 7.03 15.02 -9.52
N ASP A 184 6.23 14.13 -10.03
CA ASP A 184 6.44 13.41 -11.30
C ASP A 184 7.78 12.63 -11.34
N MET A 185 8.39 12.36 -10.20
CA MET A 185 9.61 11.54 -10.08
C MET A 185 9.32 10.30 -9.26
N LEU A 186 9.67 9.14 -9.81
CA LEU A 186 9.64 7.87 -9.09
C LEU A 186 11.02 7.59 -8.50
N TYR A 187 11.06 7.42 -7.19
CA TYR A 187 12.25 7.01 -6.43
C TYR A 187 12.19 5.51 -6.21
N VAL A 188 13.27 4.81 -6.53
CA VAL A 188 13.32 3.34 -6.49
C VAL A 188 14.57 2.91 -5.73
N ALA A 189 14.40 2.18 -4.65
CA ALA A 189 15.50 1.61 -3.88
C ALA A 189 16.14 0.44 -4.64
N ASN A 190 17.46 0.46 -4.82
CA ASN A 190 18.24 -0.64 -5.36
C ASN A 190 19.08 -1.26 -4.24
N SER A 191 18.59 -2.36 -3.66
CA SER A 191 19.11 -2.86 -2.38
C SER A 191 20.38 -3.68 -2.49
N CYS A 192 20.42 -4.65 -3.40
CA CYS A 192 21.57 -5.54 -3.53
C CYS A 192 21.61 -6.25 -4.88
N THR A 193 22.74 -6.92 -5.19
CA THR A 193 22.86 -7.86 -6.32
C THR A 193 22.12 -9.16 -6.03
N ALA A 194 21.99 -10.01 -7.06
CA ALA A 194 21.47 -11.37 -6.91
C ALA A 194 22.27 -12.22 -5.92
N GLU A 195 23.56 -11.91 -5.72
CA GLU A 195 24.46 -12.56 -4.74
C GLU A 195 24.46 -11.89 -3.38
N TYR A 196 23.52 -10.96 -3.12
CA TYR A 196 23.40 -10.19 -1.87
C TYR A 196 24.60 -9.30 -1.55
N VAL A 197 25.27 -8.76 -2.59
CA VAL A 197 26.21 -7.63 -2.41
C VAL A 197 25.38 -6.35 -2.35
N TYR A 198 25.38 -5.69 -1.19
CA TYR A 198 24.52 -4.53 -0.94
C TYR A 198 24.93 -3.30 -1.72
N HIS A 199 23.96 -2.64 -2.32
CA HIS A 199 24.08 -1.32 -2.97
C HIS A 199 23.78 -0.19 -1.98
N ASN A 200 24.06 1.03 -2.41
CA ASN A 200 23.77 2.26 -1.70
C ASN A 200 23.16 3.29 -2.66
N GLU A 201 22.17 2.87 -3.42
CA GLU A 201 21.63 3.63 -4.54
C GLU A 201 20.11 3.75 -4.50
N VAL A 202 19.60 4.96 -4.77
CA VAL A 202 18.19 5.19 -5.15
C VAL A 202 18.18 5.71 -6.57
N LYS A 203 17.40 5.06 -7.43
CA LYS A 203 17.18 5.48 -8.82
C LYS A 203 16.05 6.50 -8.85
N VAL A 204 16.25 7.62 -9.55
CA VAL A 204 15.22 8.64 -9.78
C VAL A 204 14.80 8.60 -11.23
N ILE A 205 13.56 8.30 -11.48
CA ILE A 205 12.97 8.12 -12.81
C ILE A 205 11.99 9.27 -13.07
N ASP A 206 12.15 9.96 -14.17
CA ASP A 206 11.19 10.97 -14.64
C ASP A 206 9.96 10.27 -15.24
N LEU A 207 8.78 10.47 -14.66
CA LEU A 207 7.55 9.78 -15.07
C LEU A 207 6.98 10.30 -16.39
N ASN A 208 7.26 11.56 -16.76
CA ASN A 208 6.81 12.13 -18.02
C ASN A 208 7.51 11.50 -19.24
N THR A 209 8.79 11.16 -19.08
CA THR A 209 9.60 10.52 -20.14
C THR A 209 9.79 9.03 -19.92
N PHE A 210 9.51 8.55 -18.72
CA PHE A 210 9.78 7.20 -18.21
C PHE A 210 11.24 6.77 -18.46
N THR A 211 12.17 7.62 -18.04
CA THR A 211 13.62 7.41 -18.18
C THR A 211 14.35 7.67 -16.86
N LEU A 212 15.47 6.97 -16.65
CA LEU A 212 16.36 7.24 -15.52
C LEU A 212 16.94 8.66 -15.64
N LYS A 213 16.66 9.50 -14.66
CA LYS A 213 17.17 10.88 -14.59
C LYS A 213 18.49 10.97 -13.84
N GLU A 214 18.58 10.31 -12.69
CA GLU A 214 19.78 10.28 -11.87
C GLU A 214 19.82 9.08 -10.93
N THR A 215 20.97 8.84 -10.34
CA THR A 215 21.16 7.86 -9.25
C THR A 215 21.71 8.59 -8.04
N LEU A 216 21.01 8.52 -6.91
CA LEU A 216 21.43 9.11 -5.65
C LEU A 216 22.25 8.10 -4.86
N THR A 217 23.29 8.62 -4.17
CA THR A 217 24.02 7.84 -3.17
C THR A 217 23.35 8.00 -1.82
N VAL A 218 22.99 6.88 -1.20
CA VAL A 218 22.31 6.78 0.09
C VAL A 218 23.07 5.81 1.00
N ASP A 219 22.53 5.50 2.17
CA ASP A 219 23.10 4.47 3.05
C ASP A 219 22.90 3.06 2.46
N LEU A 220 23.69 2.12 2.98
CA LEU A 220 23.81 0.77 2.45
C LEU A 220 22.50 -0.03 2.57
N ASN A 221 22.12 -0.75 1.50
CA ASN A 221 20.95 -1.61 1.44
C ASN A 221 19.63 -0.83 1.58
N PRO A 222 19.37 0.18 0.70
CA PRO A 222 18.12 0.92 0.71
C PRO A 222 16.94 -0.02 0.43
N ASN A 223 15.86 0.11 1.20
CA ASN A 223 14.75 -0.83 1.11
C ASN A 223 13.37 -0.16 1.09
N THR A 224 12.99 0.54 2.15
CA THR A 224 11.65 1.09 2.30
C THR A 224 11.63 2.57 1.99
N LEU A 225 10.76 2.98 1.07
CA LEU A 225 10.53 4.38 0.73
C LEU A 225 9.09 4.77 1.07
N ILE A 226 8.90 5.95 1.64
CA ILE A 226 7.60 6.60 1.86
C ILE A 226 7.71 8.06 1.40
N GLU A 227 6.69 8.55 0.71
CA GLU A 227 6.49 9.98 0.44
C GLU A 227 5.58 10.56 1.51
N GLU A 228 5.91 11.75 2.02
CA GLU A 228 5.06 12.56 2.88
C GLU A 228 5.51 14.03 2.82
N GLU A 229 4.57 14.96 2.65
CA GLU A 229 4.85 16.40 2.64
C GLU A 229 5.96 16.79 1.65
N ASP A 230 5.88 16.33 0.41
CA ASP A 230 6.88 16.59 -0.65
C ASP A 230 8.31 16.14 -0.29
N LYS A 231 8.45 15.12 0.54
CA LYS A 231 9.73 14.52 0.93
C LYS A 231 9.69 13.02 0.76
N ILE A 232 10.82 12.45 0.42
CA ILE A 232 10.99 10.99 0.40
C ILE A 232 11.77 10.58 1.66
N PHE A 233 11.24 9.65 2.40
CA PHE A 233 11.90 9.04 3.56
C PHE A 233 12.33 7.63 3.22
N LEU A 234 13.57 7.31 3.52
CA LEU A 234 14.21 6.05 3.16
C LEU A 234 14.75 5.35 4.40
N ILE A 235 14.36 4.09 4.60
CA ILE A 235 15.08 3.18 5.51
C ILE A 235 16.02 2.31 4.68
N SER A 236 17.31 2.34 5.07
CA SER A 236 18.34 1.42 4.61
C SER A 236 18.64 0.40 5.70
N TRP A 237 18.78 -0.89 5.33
CA TRP A 237 18.90 -2.00 6.28
C TRP A 237 20.33 -2.34 6.69
N GLY A 238 21.32 -1.65 6.09
CA GLY A 238 22.72 -1.92 6.35
C GLY A 238 23.17 -3.30 5.84
N ASN A 239 24.17 -3.89 6.51
CA ASN A 239 24.73 -5.17 6.08
C ASN A 239 24.54 -6.31 7.10
N TYR A 240 23.75 -6.09 8.14
CA TYR A 240 23.48 -7.02 9.24
C TYR A 240 24.72 -7.47 10.03
N VAL A 241 25.86 -6.77 9.90
CA VAL A 241 27.12 -7.08 10.58
C VAL A 241 27.58 -5.88 11.40
N ASP A 242 28.04 -4.81 10.76
CA ASP A 242 28.61 -3.62 11.38
C ASP A 242 27.98 -2.31 10.90
N VAL A 243 27.20 -2.36 9.84
CA VAL A 243 26.37 -1.23 9.37
C VAL A 243 24.91 -1.54 9.71
N GLY A 244 24.34 -0.74 10.61
CA GLY A 244 22.96 -0.90 11.10
C GLY A 244 21.92 -0.24 10.18
N TYR A 245 20.68 -0.29 10.64
CA TYR A 245 19.56 0.41 10.00
C TYR A 245 19.72 1.92 10.11
N SER A 246 19.32 2.64 9.07
CA SER A 246 19.33 4.10 9.06
C SER A 246 18.09 4.67 8.40
N LEU A 247 17.67 5.85 8.83
CA LEU A 247 16.66 6.68 8.20
C LEU A 247 17.32 7.90 7.55
N GLN A 248 16.98 8.15 6.31
CA GLN A 248 17.39 9.33 5.56
C GLN A 248 16.18 10.03 4.95
N MET A 249 16.27 11.34 4.79
CA MET A 249 15.30 12.15 4.04
C MET A 249 15.97 12.59 2.73
N ILE A 250 15.26 12.44 1.62
CA ILE A 250 15.60 12.99 0.32
C ILE A 250 14.67 14.18 0.06
N ASP A 251 15.21 15.35 -0.26
CA ASP A 251 14.43 16.57 -0.48
C ASP A 251 14.35 16.91 -1.99
N PRO A 252 13.27 16.55 -2.71
CA PRO A 252 13.09 16.89 -4.12
C PRO A 252 13.10 18.39 -4.40
N ASN A 253 12.70 19.21 -3.43
CA ASN A 253 12.73 20.67 -3.56
C ASN A 253 14.15 21.26 -3.45
N ASN A 254 15.15 20.48 -3.03
CA ASN A 254 16.54 20.89 -2.86
C ASN A 254 17.50 19.94 -3.60
N ASN A 255 17.26 19.75 -4.91
CA ASN A 255 18.08 18.89 -5.78
C ASN A 255 18.32 17.50 -5.20
N ASN A 256 17.30 16.86 -4.66
CA ASN A 256 17.38 15.53 -4.05
C ASN A 256 18.46 15.41 -2.96
N GLN A 257 18.69 16.48 -2.20
CA GLN A 257 19.61 16.44 -1.08
C GLN A 257 19.25 15.34 -0.11
N VAL A 258 20.19 14.44 0.16
CA VAL A 258 20.04 13.36 1.13
C VAL A 258 20.51 13.86 2.50
N THR A 259 19.66 13.70 3.52
CA THR A 259 19.93 14.13 4.90
C THR A 259 19.73 12.95 5.86
N PRO A 260 20.73 12.52 6.64
CA PRO A 260 20.54 11.47 7.63
C PRO A 260 19.67 11.97 8.80
N LEU A 261 18.76 11.11 9.28
CA LEU A 261 17.86 11.40 10.40
C LEU A 261 18.09 10.51 11.62
N GLY A 262 18.84 9.41 11.49
CA GLY A 262 19.18 8.53 12.61
C GLY A 262 18.89 7.06 12.36
N GLU A 263 18.88 6.26 13.43
CA GLU A 263 18.62 4.82 13.37
C GLU A 263 17.13 4.52 13.51
N VAL A 264 16.56 3.80 12.53
CA VAL A 264 15.12 3.45 12.47
C VAL A 264 14.96 2.08 11.82
N THR A 265 14.16 1.21 12.41
CA THR A 265 13.87 -0.12 11.85
C THR A 265 12.55 -0.21 11.10
N LYS A 266 11.55 0.59 11.49
CA LYS A 266 10.25 0.71 10.80
C LYS A 266 9.75 2.15 10.88
N MET A 267 9.02 2.56 9.86
CA MET A 267 8.36 3.85 9.79
C MET A 267 6.94 3.71 9.22
N GLY A 268 6.07 4.61 9.61
CA GLY A 268 4.81 4.94 8.98
C GLY A 268 4.67 6.45 8.91
N ALA A 269 3.95 6.97 7.92
CA ALA A 269 3.75 8.39 7.71
C ALA A 269 2.26 8.75 7.76
N GLY A 270 1.95 9.97 8.13
CA GLY A 270 0.64 10.58 8.16
C GLY A 270 0.55 11.68 9.19
N ASN A 271 -0.42 12.58 9.04
CA ASN A 271 -0.61 13.71 9.94
C ASN A 271 0.62 14.65 10.05
N ASP A 272 1.37 14.84 8.98
CA ASP A 272 2.65 15.60 8.94
C ASP A 272 3.77 15.00 9.82
N MET A 273 3.63 13.74 10.18
CA MET A 273 4.55 13.06 11.09
C MET A 273 5.09 11.77 10.47
N LEU A 274 6.31 11.42 10.83
CA LEU A 274 6.75 10.04 10.77
C LEU A 274 6.62 9.42 12.17
N TYR A 275 5.98 8.28 12.22
CA TYR A 275 5.93 7.40 13.39
C TYR A 275 7.00 6.33 13.22
N LEU A 276 7.92 6.27 14.16
CA LEU A 276 9.19 5.57 14.00
C LEU A 276 9.39 4.54 15.11
N THR A 277 10.03 3.43 14.76
CA THR A 277 10.52 2.48 15.76
C THR A 277 11.98 2.14 15.53
N TYR A 278 12.64 1.82 16.62
CA TYR A 278 13.97 1.22 16.59
C TYR A 278 14.05 0.06 17.57
N SER A 279 14.46 -1.09 17.06
CA SER A 279 14.81 -2.26 17.85
C SER A 279 16.12 -2.84 17.34
N SER A 280 17.01 -3.24 18.24
CA SER A 280 18.28 -3.85 17.86
C SER A 280 18.32 -5.32 18.28
N TYR A 281 19.14 -6.10 17.61
CA TYR A 281 19.32 -7.52 17.96
C TYR A 281 19.90 -7.73 19.38
N THR A 282 20.59 -6.72 19.92
CA THR A 282 21.20 -6.76 21.25
C THR A 282 20.31 -6.23 22.38
N ASN A 283 19.31 -5.42 22.03
CA ASN A 283 18.29 -4.93 22.93
C ASN A 283 16.91 -5.14 22.30
N PRO A 284 16.14 -6.14 22.75
CA PRO A 284 14.84 -6.45 22.17
C PRO A 284 13.76 -5.41 22.50
N GLU A 285 14.00 -4.47 23.42
CA GLU A 285 13.01 -3.43 23.71
C GLU A 285 12.92 -2.44 22.57
N THR A 286 11.73 -2.36 21.98
CA THR A 286 11.41 -1.44 20.87
C THR A 286 11.22 -0.04 21.42
N LYS A 287 11.94 0.91 20.86
CA LYS A 287 11.71 2.35 21.07
C LYS A 287 10.68 2.84 20.05
N PHE A 288 9.74 3.65 20.53
CA PHE A 288 8.75 4.35 19.73
C PHE A 288 9.05 5.84 19.83
N PHE A 289 9.15 6.54 18.70
CA PHE A 289 9.48 7.97 18.66
C PHE A 289 8.94 8.56 17.35
N SER A 290 9.00 9.87 17.16
CA SER A 290 8.42 10.50 15.99
C SER A 290 9.30 11.60 15.43
N TYR A 291 9.05 11.94 14.15
CA TYR A 291 9.68 13.06 13.47
C TYR A 291 8.60 13.95 12.87
N ASN A 292 8.60 15.22 13.27
CA ASN A 292 7.70 16.20 12.68
C ASN A 292 8.33 16.75 11.40
N ILE A 293 7.68 16.51 10.26
CA ILE A 293 8.22 16.80 8.93
C ILE A 293 8.31 18.30 8.68
N ARG A 294 7.30 19.06 9.13
CA ARG A 294 7.25 20.53 8.93
C ARG A 294 8.30 21.26 9.76
N THR A 295 8.47 20.89 11.03
CA THR A 295 9.45 21.52 11.91
C THR A 295 10.83 20.92 11.80
N ARG A 296 10.96 19.74 11.15
CA ARG A 296 12.20 18.95 11.02
C ARG A 296 12.79 18.57 12.37
N GLN A 297 11.94 18.26 13.34
CA GLN A 297 12.37 17.91 14.69
C GLN A 297 12.04 16.46 15.01
N MET A 298 13.05 15.75 15.54
CA MET A 298 12.91 14.43 16.11
C MET A 298 12.47 14.55 17.56
N ASP A 299 11.37 13.90 17.93
CA ASP A 299 10.95 13.74 19.32
C ASP A 299 11.25 12.30 19.76
N GLN A 300 12.18 12.14 20.69
CA GLN A 300 12.59 10.85 21.24
C GLN A 300 11.61 10.31 22.29
N THR A 301 10.60 11.09 22.67
CA THR A 301 9.51 10.63 23.54
C THR A 301 8.60 9.71 22.75
N SER A 302 8.14 8.63 23.37
CA SER A 302 7.18 7.73 22.74
C SER A 302 5.91 8.48 22.31
N PHE A 303 5.54 8.30 21.04
CA PHE A 303 4.25 8.80 20.55
C PHE A 303 3.07 7.95 21.05
N LEU A 304 3.33 6.77 21.61
CA LEU A 304 2.32 5.88 22.17
C LEU A 304 2.15 6.09 23.67
N LYS A 305 0.91 6.01 24.15
CA LYS A 305 0.50 6.02 25.55
C LYS A 305 -0.02 4.64 25.94
N ASP A 306 0.19 4.25 27.23
CA ASP A 306 -0.31 2.98 27.78
C ASP A 306 0.05 1.76 26.90
N ILE A 307 1.32 1.70 26.48
CA ILE A 307 1.83 0.67 25.57
C ILE A 307 1.67 -0.71 26.18
N PRO A 308 0.95 -1.66 25.53
CA PRO A 308 0.91 -3.05 25.97
C PRO A 308 2.30 -3.65 26.13
N GLU A 309 2.54 -4.36 27.23
CA GLU A 309 3.89 -4.86 27.58
C GLU A 309 4.48 -5.75 26.48
N GLU A 310 3.65 -6.61 25.89
CA GLU A 310 4.09 -7.50 24.82
C GLU A 310 4.53 -6.74 23.56
N LEU A 311 3.94 -5.57 23.27
CA LEU A 311 4.32 -4.76 22.11
C LEU A 311 5.74 -4.21 22.23
N LYS A 312 6.21 -3.96 23.47
CA LYS A 312 7.55 -3.41 23.72
C LYS A 312 8.68 -4.35 23.31
N THR A 313 8.40 -5.65 23.24
CA THR A 313 9.40 -6.68 22.89
C THR A 313 9.06 -7.47 21.64
N SER A 314 7.97 -7.11 20.96
CA SER A 314 7.55 -7.73 19.71
C SER A 314 8.34 -7.17 18.51
N THR A 315 8.49 -8.00 17.48
CA THR A 315 9.00 -7.52 16.19
C THR A 315 7.91 -6.70 15.50
N ILE A 316 8.12 -5.41 15.36
CA ILE A 316 7.22 -4.52 14.61
C ILE A 316 7.38 -4.79 13.12
N TYR A 317 6.26 -5.02 12.44
CA TYR A 317 6.28 -5.37 11.03
C TYR A 317 5.73 -4.27 10.12
N MET A 318 4.67 -3.57 10.57
CA MET A 318 4.07 -2.43 9.88
C MET A 318 3.74 -1.32 10.87
N ILE A 319 3.81 -0.08 10.42
CA ILE A 319 3.12 1.09 11.01
C ILE A 319 2.32 1.72 9.88
N ALA A 320 1.01 1.83 10.03
CA ALA A 320 0.12 2.48 9.10
C ALA A 320 -0.73 3.54 9.80
N VAL A 321 -1.10 4.59 9.11
CA VAL A 321 -1.90 5.70 9.64
C VAL A 321 -3.13 5.87 8.75
N ASP A 322 -4.31 5.90 9.38
CA ASP A 322 -5.56 6.26 8.72
C ASP A 322 -5.69 7.80 8.72
N ASP A 323 -4.93 8.43 7.85
CA ASP A 323 -4.73 9.88 7.86
C ASP A 323 -5.98 10.66 7.41
N GLU A 324 -6.76 10.09 6.51
CA GLU A 324 -7.91 10.76 5.89
C GLU A 324 -9.15 10.81 6.79
N TYR A 325 -9.28 9.89 7.76
CA TYR A 325 -10.46 9.81 8.61
C TYR A 325 -10.24 10.37 10.01
N ASN A 326 -9.49 9.66 10.84
CA ASN A 326 -9.34 10.04 12.25
C ASN A 326 -7.89 10.12 12.72
N GLY A 327 -6.95 9.77 11.87
CA GLY A 327 -5.52 9.75 12.15
C GLY A 327 -5.10 8.60 13.07
N ASP A 328 -5.90 7.53 13.17
CA ASP A 328 -5.57 6.38 14.00
C ASP A 328 -4.32 5.66 13.48
N ILE A 329 -3.49 5.18 14.40
CA ILE A 329 -2.23 4.53 14.11
C ILE A 329 -2.40 3.03 14.33
N TYR A 330 -2.05 2.24 13.32
CA TYR A 330 -2.08 0.79 13.37
C TYR A 330 -0.66 0.24 13.34
N ILE A 331 -0.32 -0.59 14.33
CA ILE A 331 0.99 -1.22 14.45
C ILE A 331 0.81 -2.72 14.42
N SER A 332 1.45 -3.39 13.46
CA SER A 332 1.44 -4.84 13.40
C SER A 332 2.72 -5.46 13.95
N THR A 333 2.60 -6.69 14.42
CA THR A 333 3.72 -7.50 14.89
C THR A 333 3.79 -8.84 14.17
N THR A 334 4.96 -9.47 14.20
CA THR A 334 5.18 -10.80 13.63
C THR A 334 6.16 -11.62 14.47
N ASP A 335 5.99 -12.94 14.44
CA ASP A 335 6.99 -13.95 14.82
C ASP A 335 7.40 -14.81 13.62
N TYR A 336 6.91 -14.46 12.42
CA TYR A 336 7.11 -15.15 11.13
C TYR A 336 6.55 -16.58 11.08
N LYS A 337 5.73 -17.00 12.04
CA LYS A 337 5.24 -18.40 12.14
C LYS A 337 3.75 -18.48 12.42
N THR A 338 3.24 -17.59 13.27
CA THR A 338 1.83 -17.53 13.67
C THR A 338 1.21 -16.24 13.16
N ASN A 339 -0.10 -16.12 13.28
CA ASN A 339 -0.79 -14.89 12.95
C ASN A 339 -0.18 -13.71 13.71
N GLY A 340 0.00 -12.60 13.02
CA GLY A 340 0.40 -11.34 13.63
C GLY A 340 -0.71 -10.75 14.51
N THR A 341 -0.34 -9.77 15.31
CA THR A 341 -1.30 -8.96 16.09
C THR A 341 -1.28 -7.54 15.57
N ILE A 342 -2.45 -6.93 15.40
CA ILE A 342 -2.60 -5.51 15.07
C ILE A 342 -3.01 -4.77 16.33
N TYR A 343 -2.31 -3.68 16.63
CA TYR A 343 -2.58 -2.75 17.72
C TYR A 343 -3.07 -1.44 17.12
N ARG A 344 -4.22 -0.96 17.57
CA ARG A 344 -4.80 0.32 17.18
C ARG A 344 -4.60 1.35 18.28
N PHE A 345 -4.11 2.51 17.89
CA PHE A 345 -3.96 3.68 18.74
C PHE A 345 -4.65 4.87 18.09
N LYS A 346 -5.14 5.79 18.88
CA LYS A 346 -5.61 7.08 18.38
C LYS A 346 -4.44 7.93 17.90
N LYS A 347 -4.72 8.96 17.10
CA LYS A 347 -3.75 9.96 16.65
C LYS A 347 -2.90 10.54 17.80
N ASP A 348 -3.44 10.67 18.99
CA ASP A 348 -2.74 11.16 20.18
C ASP A 348 -1.90 10.09 20.90
N GLY A 349 -1.84 8.89 20.36
CA GLY A 349 -1.10 7.74 20.90
C GLY A 349 -1.86 6.94 21.96
N THR A 350 -3.12 7.25 22.26
CA THR A 350 -3.92 6.51 23.23
C THR A 350 -4.27 5.13 22.69
N PHE A 351 -3.96 4.07 23.44
CA PHE A 351 -4.30 2.69 23.07
C PHE A 351 -5.82 2.51 22.98
N VAL A 352 -6.29 1.87 21.91
CA VAL A 352 -7.71 1.55 21.69
C VAL A 352 -7.94 0.06 21.92
N GLU A 353 -7.30 -0.77 21.10
CA GLU A 353 -7.50 -2.21 21.12
C GLU A 353 -6.38 -2.96 20.40
N LYS A 354 -6.39 -4.28 20.52
CA LYS A 354 -5.58 -5.18 19.70
C LYS A 354 -6.41 -6.37 19.25
N PHE A 355 -6.08 -6.91 18.07
CA PHE A 355 -6.75 -8.07 17.50
C PHE A 355 -5.78 -8.95 16.70
N ASP A 356 -6.15 -10.22 16.52
CA ASP A 356 -5.45 -11.13 15.62
C ASP A 356 -5.56 -10.65 14.18
N ALA A 357 -4.45 -10.59 13.46
CA ALA A 357 -4.44 -10.06 12.09
C ALA A 357 -5.09 -11.00 11.05
N GLY A 358 -5.46 -12.20 11.42
CA GLY A 358 -6.03 -13.20 10.52
C GLY A 358 -4.98 -13.96 9.68
N GLY A 359 -3.71 -13.53 9.71
CA GLY A 359 -2.63 -14.17 8.96
C GLY A 359 -1.24 -13.78 9.44
N ILE A 360 -0.22 -14.36 8.84
CA ILE A 360 1.18 -14.20 9.22
C ILE A 360 1.75 -12.91 8.62
N SER A 361 2.50 -12.14 9.42
CA SER A 361 3.28 -10.98 8.97
C SER A 361 2.43 -9.91 8.24
N PRO A 362 1.49 -9.24 8.91
CA PRO A 362 0.71 -8.16 8.30
C PRO A 362 1.63 -6.97 7.97
N ASN A 363 1.76 -6.65 6.67
CA ASN A 363 2.79 -5.74 6.15
C ASN A 363 2.27 -4.46 5.47
N SER A 364 1.00 -4.42 5.09
CA SER A 364 0.38 -3.26 4.45
C SER A 364 -1.04 -3.07 4.95
N ALA A 365 -1.52 -1.83 4.93
CA ALA A 365 -2.91 -1.48 5.20
C ALA A 365 -3.42 -0.51 4.15
N VAL A 366 -4.70 -0.61 3.81
CA VAL A 366 -5.45 0.40 3.05
C VAL A 366 -6.73 0.73 3.80
N PHE A 367 -7.15 1.99 3.71
CA PHE A 367 -8.29 2.53 4.43
C PHE A 367 -9.30 3.12 3.44
N PHE A 368 -10.58 2.95 3.75
CA PHE A 368 -11.69 3.60 3.05
C PHE A 368 -12.55 4.32 4.09
N ASN A 369 -12.95 5.58 3.79
CA ASN A 369 -13.58 6.48 4.75
C ASN A 369 -14.84 7.15 4.18
#